data_4f6761b80e66c4d60621ed505635fe61
#
_entry.id   4f6761b80e66c4d60621ed505635fe61
#
_cell.length_a   1.000
_cell.length_b   1.000
_cell.length_c   1.000
_cell.angle_alpha   90.00
_cell.angle_beta   90.00
_cell.angle_gamma   90.00
#
_symmetry.space_group_name_H-M   'P 1'
#
loop_
_entity.id
_entity.type
_entity.pdbx_description
1 polymer ?
#
loop_
_entity_poly.entity_id
_entity_poly.type
_entity_poly.pdbx_seq_one_letter_code
_entity_poly.pdbx_strand_id
1 'polypeptide(L)'
;GSEMCIRDRAKDSDVDIGKELNRLQLKLEKQIKQSYANLTPWQRVQIARHPERPQCLDYIKGLIEDFVPLSGDRLFADDATMIGGIGRFKGISVVVLGQEKGRDLETRVKYNFGMAKPEGYRKAQRLMSLADKFNLPVICFVDTDGAYPGIESEARGQAEAIASSIQKCLQIKVPLISVVIGMGGSGGAIAIAAANRVLMLENSIYSVISPEGCASILWRSGDKARDAAEALKLTAQDLKACLLYTSDA
;
A
#
# COMPACT_ATOMS: atom_id res chain seq x y z
N GLY A 1 -15.80 2.98 30.57
CA GLY A 1 -16.09 3.49 31.94
C GLY A 1 -16.04 5.01 32.07
N SER A 2 -15.33 5.71 31.17
CA SER A 2 -15.13 7.18 31.27
C SER A 2 -16.30 8.01 30.71
N GLU A 3 -16.95 7.57 29.65
CA GLU A 3 -18.07 8.32 29.05
C GLU A 3 -19.33 8.36 29.92
N MET A 4 -19.60 7.29 30.65
CA MET A 4 -20.75 7.20 31.55
C MET A 4 -20.58 8.10 32.80
N CYS A 5 -19.38 8.23 33.35
CA CYS A 5 -19.05 9.13 34.46
C CYS A 5 -19.17 10.61 34.11
N ILE A 6 -18.89 10.98 32.85
CA ILE A 6 -19.04 12.37 32.37
C ILE A 6 -20.51 12.74 32.21
N ARG A 7 -21.35 11.83 31.70
CA ARG A 7 -22.80 12.02 31.56
C ARG A 7 -23.51 12.15 32.91
N ASP A 8 -23.13 11.40 33.96
CA ASP A 8 -23.76 11.46 35.27
C ASP A 8 -23.40 12.73 36.07
N ARG A 9 -22.16 13.24 35.90
CA ARG A 9 -21.78 14.55 36.50
C ARG A 9 -22.43 15.75 35.79
N ALA A 10 -22.92 15.59 34.58
CA ALA A 10 -23.56 16.65 33.81
C ALA A 10 -24.98 16.94 34.20
N LYS A 11 -25.64 16.05 34.95
CA LYS A 11 -27.02 16.26 35.42
C LYS A 11 -27.12 17.31 36.54
N ASP A 12 -25.98 17.66 37.14
CA ASP A 12 -25.92 18.63 38.24
C ASP A 12 -25.36 20.02 37.87
N SER A 13 -25.03 20.26 36.62
CA SER A 13 -24.57 21.56 36.15
C SER A 13 -25.41 22.05 34.98
N ASP A 14 -25.85 23.29 35.01
CA ASP A 14 -26.64 24.01 33.99
C ASP A 14 -25.87 24.24 32.69
N VAL A 15 -24.83 23.42 32.43
CA VAL A 15 -23.97 23.49 31.21
C VAL A 15 -24.51 22.51 30.19
N ASP A 16 -24.92 23.03 29.04
CA ASP A 16 -25.33 22.23 27.87
C ASP A 16 -24.10 21.50 27.26
N ILE A 17 -23.76 20.35 27.86
CA ILE A 17 -22.64 19.51 27.48
C ILE A 17 -22.72 19.09 26.02
N GLY A 18 -23.94 18.96 25.46
CA GLY A 18 -24.11 18.61 24.02
C GLY A 18 -23.54 19.69 23.11
N LYS A 19 -23.74 20.95 23.41
CA LYS A 19 -23.16 22.06 22.61
C LYS A 19 -21.64 22.13 22.76
N GLU A 20 -21.09 21.93 23.94
CA GLU A 20 -19.65 21.99 24.13
C GLU A 20 -18.95 20.77 23.48
N LEU A 21 -19.51 19.57 23.54
CA LEU A 21 -19.01 18.40 22.81
C LEU A 21 -18.99 18.64 21.30
N ASN A 22 -20.09 19.16 20.73
CA ASN A 22 -20.14 19.48 19.31
C ASN A 22 -19.09 20.55 18.93
N ARG A 23 -18.92 21.57 19.75
CA ARG A 23 -17.89 22.60 19.54
C ARG A 23 -16.48 22.02 19.56
N LEU A 24 -16.18 21.12 20.49
CA LEU A 24 -14.89 20.45 20.59
C LEU A 24 -14.65 19.50 19.41
N GLN A 25 -15.67 18.77 18.96
CA GLN A 25 -15.59 17.92 17.78
C GLN A 25 -15.29 18.73 16.53
N LEU A 26 -16.02 19.81 16.27
CA LEU A 26 -15.76 20.70 15.14
C LEU A 26 -14.35 21.33 15.18
N LYS A 27 -13.88 21.70 16.39
CA LYS A 27 -12.51 22.20 16.57
C LYS A 27 -11.47 21.14 16.28
N LEU A 28 -11.69 19.90 16.74
CA LEU A 28 -10.82 18.76 16.46
C LEU A 28 -10.75 18.46 14.98
N GLU A 29 -11.89 18.34 14.30
CA GLU A 29 -11.96 18.13 12.85
C GLU A 29 -11.20 19.21 12.07
N LYS A 30 -11.41 20.48 12.45
CA LYS A 30 -10.68 21.59 11.84
C LYS A 30 -9.17 21.48 12.06
N GLN A 31 -8.72 21.15 13.26
CA GLN A 31 -7.31 20.98 13.57
C GLN A 31 -6.69 19.78 12.81
N ILE A 32 -7.39 18.66 12.77
CA ILE A 32 -6.97 17.49 11.98
C ILE A 32 -6.81 17.90 10.52
N LYS A 33 -7.84 18.50 9.91
CA LYS A 33 -7.80 18.95 8.51
C LYS A 33 -6.63 19.89 8.24
N GLN A 34 -6.37 20.86 9.13
CA GLN A 34 -5.26 21.79 9.00
C GLN A 34 -3.89 21.09 9.12
N SER A 35 -3.75 20.16 10.07
CA SER A 35 -2.51 19.41 10.25
C SER A 35 -2.19 18.53 9.03
N TYR A 36 -3.21 17.85 8.49
CA TYR A 36 -3.02 16.99 7.31
C TYR A 36 -2.83 17.76 6.01
N ALA A 37 -3.32 18.98 5.91
CA ALA A 37 -3.13 19.82 4.71
C ALA A 37 -1.67 20.25 4.48
N ASN A 38 -0.86 20.34 5.55
CA ASN A 38 0.50 20.88 5.51
C ASN A 38 1.57 19.84 5.92
N LEU A 39 1.33 18.56 5.66
CA LEU A 39 2.31 17.51 5.97
C LEU A 39 3.55 17.63 5.10
N THR A 40 4.73 17.59 5.74
CA THR A 40 6.01 17.46 5.04
C THR A 40 6.14 16.08 4.38
N PRO A 41 7.00 15.90 3.35
CA PRO A 41 7.28 14.59 2.76
C PRO A 41 7.67 13.54 3.79
N TRP A 42 8.49 13.90 4.77
CA TRP A 42 8.86 13.00 5.87
C TRP A 42 7.67 12.58 6.73
N GLN A 43 6.77 13.50 7.06
CA GLN A 43 5.54 13.15 7.80
C GLN A 43 4.64 12.20 7.01
N ARG A 44 4.56 12.36 5.68
CA ARG A 44 3.82 11.40 4.81
C ARG A 44 4.48 10.03 4.83
N VAL A 45 5.82 9.93 4.85
CA VAL A 45 6.54 8.66 5.06
C VAL A 45 6.12 8.01 6.38
N GLN A 46 6.06 8.78 7.47
CA GLN A 46 5.63 8.27 8.78
C GLN A 46 4.18 7.75 8.75
N ILE A 47 3.28 8.48 8.10
CA ILE A 47 1.87 8.05 7.94
C ILE A 47 1.77 6.80 7.05
N ALA A 48 2.53 6.72 5.95
CA ALA A 48 2.55 5.55 5.08
C ALA A 48 3.01 4.28 5.82
N ARG A 49 3.88 4.43 6.82
CA ARG A 49 4.42 3.34 7.65
C ARG A 49 3.64 3.09 8.95
N HIS A 50 2.56 3.85 9.19
CA HIS A 50 1.85 3.75 10.46
C HIS A 50 1.28 2.33 10.65
N PRO A 51 1.49 1.68 11.81
CA PRO A 51 1.07 0.29 12.03
C PRO A 51 -0.45 0.09 11.96
N GLU A 52 -1.23 1.12 12.33
CA GLU A 52 -2.70 1.11 12.24
C GLU A 52 -3.25 1.44 10.84
N ARG A 53 -2.36 1.69 9.85
CA ARG A 53 -2.80 1.96 8.49
C ARG A 53 -3.46 0.71 7.91
N PRO A 54 -4.61 0.84 7.19
CA PRO A 54 -5.20 -0.29 6.48
C PRO A 54 -4.21 -0.92 5.50
N GLN A 55 -4.14 -2.25 5.50
CA GLN A 55 -3.26 -3.05 4.66
C GLN A 55 -4.04 -3.79 3.56
N CYS A 56 -3.38 -4.54 2.70
CA CYS A 56 -3.98 -5.21 1.55
C CYS A 56 -5.23 -6.03 1.91
N LEU A 57 -5.14 -6.86 2.95
CA LEU A 57 -6.27 -7.68 3.39
C LEU A 57 -7.47 -6.87 3.90
N ASP A 58 -7.26 -5.68 4.45
CA ASP A 58 -8.36 -4.81 4.86
C ASP A 58 -9.11 -4.26 3.66
N TYR A 59 -8.38 -3.84 2.61
CA TYR A 59 -9.01 -3.40 1.36
C TYR A 59 -9.75 -4.53 0.65
N ILE A 60 -9.17 -5.73 0.62
CA ILE A 60 -9.84 -6.90 0.08
C ILE A 60 -11.14 -7.16 0.86
N LYS A 61 -11.07 -7.21 2.18
CA LYS A 61 -12.24 -7.45 3.04
C LYS A 61 -13.32 -6.36 2.90
N GLY A 62 -12.92 -5.12 2.68
CA GLY A 62 -13.85 -3.98 2.60
C GLY A 62 -14.45 -3.75 1.22
N LEU A 63 -13.78 -4.20 0.15
CA LEU A 63 -14.13 -3.84 -1.23
C LEU A 63 -14.46 -5.04 -2.12
N ILE A 64 -13.99 -6.25 -1.78
CA ILE A 64 -14.09 -7.43 -2.64
C ILE A 64 -15.03 -8.44 -1.99
N GLU A 65 -16.13 -8.70 -2.65
CA GLU A 65 -17.10 -9.73 -2.28
C GLU A 65 -16.64 -11.11 -2.80
N ASP A 66 -17.01 -12.18 -2.12
CA ASP A 66 -16.75 -13.58 -2.50
C ASP A 66 -15.28 -13.86 -2.84
N PHE A 67 -14.33 -13.25 -2.09
CA PHE A 67 -12.92 -13.42 -2.38
C PHE A 67 -12.45 -14.84 -2.12
N VAL A 68 -11.94 -15.49 -3.18
CA VAL A 68 -11.33 -16.83 -3.14
C VAL A 68 -9.82 -16.69 -3.37
N PRO A 69 -8.98 -16.93 -2.34
CA PRO A 69 -7.54 -16.85 -2.48
C PRO A 69 -6.99 -17.98 -3.34
N LEU A 70 -5.97 -17.67 -4.14
CA LEU A 70 -5.27 -18.60 -5.02
C LEU A 70 -3.76 -18.59 -4.71
N SER A 71 -3.27 -19.67 -4.12
CA SER A 71 -1.88 -19.83 -3.67
C SER A 71 -0.96 -20.43 -4.71
N GLY A 72 0.35 -20.20 -4.54
CA GLY A 72 1.44 -20.86 -5.25
C GLY A 72 1.76 -20.32 -6.65
N ASP A 73 3.03 -20.37 -6.99
CA ASP A 73 3.55 -19.98 -8.30
C ASP A 73 3.50 -21.08 -9.37
N ARG A 74 3.19 -22.32 -8.98
CA ARG A 74 3.21 -23.52 -9.83
C ARG A 74 4.60 -23.92 -10.32
N LEU A 75 5.64 -23.39 -9.69
CA LEU A 75 7.02 -23.67 -10.07
C LEU A 75 7.87 -24.13 -8.88
N PHE A 76 7.77 -23.42 -7.74
CA PHE A 76 8.57 -23.71 -6.56
C PHE A 76 7.72 -23.73 -5.27
N ALA A 77 7.07 -22.62 -4.91
CA ALA A 77 6.36 -22.51 -3.63
C ALA A 77 5.22 -21.46 -3.68
N ASP A 78 4.61 -21.24 -2.54
CA ASP A 78 3.79 -20.06 -2.28
C ASP A 78 4.59 -19.00 -1.54
N ASP A 79 4.28 -17.74 -1.81
CA ASP A 79 4.72 -16.59 -1.01
C ASP A 79 3.51 -15.93 -0.37
N ALA A 80 3.46 -16.00 0.96
CA ALA A 80 2.37 -15.43 1.73
C ALA A 80 2.25 -13.90 1.60
N THR A 81 3.36 -13.23 1.31
CA THR A 81 3.42 -11.76 1.12
C THR A 81 2.54 -11.31 -0.04
N MET A 82 2.58 -12.04 -1.16
CA MET A 82 1.78 -11.72 -2.34
C MET A 82 0.40 -12.36 -2.18
N ILE A 83 -0.57 -11.60 -1.72
CA ILE A 83 -1.98 -12.00 -1.72
C ILE A 83 -2.49 -11.99 -3.16
N GLY A 84 -3.24 -13.02 -3.54
CA GLY A 84 -3.86 -13.08 -4.86
C GLY A 84 -5.07 -13.98 -4.88
N GLY A 85 -6.05 -13.63 -5.71
CA GLY A 85 -7.29 -14.41 -5.81
C GLY A 85 -8.29 -13.81 -6.77
N ILE A 86 -9.48 -14.37 -6.78
CA ILE A 86 -10.64 -13.92 -7.57
C ILE A 86 -11.72 -13.48 -6.60
N GLY A 87 -12.44 -12.44 -6.94
CA GLY A 87 -13.62 -11.97 -6.19
C GLY A 87 -14.49 -11.07 -7.04
N ARG A 88 -15.37 -10.32 -6.39
CA ARG A 88 -16.24 -9.36 -7.06
C ARG A 88 -16.03 -7.97 -6.51
N PHE A 89 -15.86 -7.01 -7.40
CA PHE A 89 -15.83 -5.59 -7.09
C PHE A 89 -17.05 -4.92 -7.72
N LYS A 90 -18.00 -4.46 -6.89
CA LYS A 90 -19.27 -3.86 -7.35
C LYS A 90 -19.99 -4.75 -8.39
N GLY A 91 -20.09 -6.04 -8.10
CA GLY A 91 -20.75 -7.01 -8.95
C GLY A 91 -19.93 -7.52 -10.15
N ILE A 92 -18.77 -6.94 -10.45
CA ILE A 92 -17.88 -7.34 -11.55
C ILE A 92 -16.85 -8.34 -11.01
N SER A 93 -16.70 -9.49 -11.66
CA SER A 93 -15.65 -10.45 -11.33
C SER A 93 -14.28 -9.89 -11.68
N VAL A 94 -13.34 -9.93 -10.73
CA VAL A 94 -12.00 -9.36 -10.87
C VAL A 94 -10.96 -10.32 -10.31
N VAL A 95 -9.74 -10.23 -10.83
CA VAL A 95 -8.54 -10.76 -10.15
C VAL A 95 -7.98 -9.68 -9.25
N VAL A 96 -7.64 -10.05 -8.03
CA VAL A 96 -7.03 -9.13 -7.05
C VAL A 96 -5.65 -9.62 -6.68
N LEU A 97 -4.69 -8.70 -6.64
CA LEU A 97 -3.31 -8.91 -6.21
C LEU A 97 -2.93 -7.85 -5.18
N GLY A 98 -1.98 -8.14 -4.31
CA GLY A 98 -1.42 -7.10 -3.45
C GLY A 98 -0.39 -7.64 -2.46
N GLN A 99 0.45 -6.74 -1.93
CA GLN A 99 1.39 -7.09 -0.88
C GLN A 99 0.76 -6.84 0.49
N GLU A 100 0.90 -7.85 1.38
CA GLU A 100 0.49 -7.79 2.77
C GLU A 100 1.74 -7.64 3.65
N LYS A 101 1.70 -6.74 4.64
CA LYS A 101 2.86 -6.46 5.52
C LYS A 101 2.75 -7.11 6.89
N GLY A 102 1.53 -7.32 7.37
CA GLY A 102 1.27 -7.77 8.75
C GLY A 102 1.34 -6.63 9.77
N ARG A 103 0.65 -6.79 10.90
CA ARG A 103 0.50 -5.76 11.95
C ARG A 103 1.37 -6.01 13.17
N ASP A 104 1.35 -7.22 13.67
CA ASP A 104 2.17 -7.68 14.78
C ASP A 104 3.44 -8.40 14.29
N LEU A 105 4.34 -8.71 15.20
CA LEU A 105 5.61 -9.34 14.84
C LEU A 105 5.43 -10.67 14.12
N GLU A 106 4.48 -11.50 14.55
CA GLU A 106 4.23 -12.83 13.98
C GLU A 106 3.76 -12.71 12.53
N THR A 107 2.75 -11.89 12.28
CA THR A 107 2.22 -11.66 10.92
C THR A 107 3.22 -10.93 10.03
N ARG A 108 4.01 -9.99 10.56
CA ARG A 108 5.08 -9.32 9.81
C ARG A 108 6.16 -10.30 9.35
N VAL A 109 6.58 -11.22 10.20
CA VAL A 109 7.52 -12.28 9.82
C VAL A 109 6.89 -13.20 8.78
N LYS A 110 5.64 -13.62 8.96
CA LYS A 110 4.89 -14.44 8.00
C LYS A 110 4.83 -13.82 6.60
N TYR A 111 4.61 -12.51 6.53
CA TYR A 111 4.48 -11.76 5.29
C TYR A 111 5.80 -11.07 4.86
N ASN A 112 6.94 -11.50 5.39
CA ASN A 112 8.27 -10.94 5.07
C ASN A 112 8.27 -9.39 5.08
N PHE A 113 7.54 -8.76 6.01
CA PHE A 113 7.40 -7.29 6.10
C PHE A 113 6.90 -6.63 4.79
N GLY A 114 6.10 -7.32 4.00
CA GLY A 114 5.61 -6.85 2.71
C GLY A 114 6.60 -7.03 1.55
N MET A 115 7.74 -7.66 1.80
CA MET A 115 8.78 -7.87 0.78
C MET A 115 8.60 -9.24 0.11
N ALA A 116 8.05 -9.25 -1.10
CA ALA A 116 7.79 -10.49 -1.81
C ALA A 116 9.07 -11.16 -2.31
N LYS A 117 9.06 -12.50 -2.28
CA LYS A 117 10.05 -13.40 -2.86
C LYS A 117 9.74 -13.67 -4.33
N PRO A 118 10.64 -14.34 -5.11
CA PRO A 118 10.39 -14.64 -6.52
C PRO A 118 9.08 -15.36 -6.78
N GLU A 119 8.70 -16.26 -5.86
CA GLU A 119 7.46 -17.03 -5.91
C GLU A 119 6.21 -16.12 -5.88
N GLY A 120 6.28 -15.02 -5.12
CA GLY A 120 5.19 -14.02 -5.06
C GLY A 120 4.99 -13.34 -6.41
N TYR A 121 6.06 -12.90 -7.06
CA TYR A 121 5.97 -12.28 -8.38
C TYR A 121 5.53 -13.27 -9.46
N ARG A 122 6.00 -14.52 -9.43
CA ARG A 122 5.52 -15.57 -10.35
C ARG A 122 4.06 -15.92 -10.11
N LYS A 123 3.60 -15.93 -8.84
CA LYS A 123 2.17 -16.05 -8.52
C LYS A 123 1.36 -14.90 -9.14
N ALA A 124 1.84 -13.66 -9.03
CA ALA A 124 1.19 -12.51 -9.65
C ALA A 124 1.09 -12.67 -11.18
N GLN A 125 2.17 -13.06 -11.86
CA GLN A 125 2.19 -13.34 -13.30
C GLN A 125 1.17 -14.42 -13.70
N ARG A 126 1.10 -15.49 -12.93
CA ARG A 126 0.14 -16.59 -13.14
C ARG A 126 -1.30 -16.08 -13.04
N LEU A 127 -1.60 -15.26 -12.02
CA LEU A 127 -2.95 -14.73 -11.82
C LEU A 127 -3.31 -13.68 -12.87
N MET A 128 -2.36 -12.86 -13.32
CA MET A 128 -2.54 -11.96 -14.47
C MET A 128 -2.82 -12.74 -15.75
N SER A 129 -2.13 -13.87 -15.98
CA SER A 129 -2.39 -14.75 -17.12
C SER A 129 -3.77 -15.40 -17.05
N LEU A 130 -4.23 -15.73 -15.85
CA LEU A 130 -5.59 -16.24 -15.62
C LEU A 130 -6.64 -15.14 -15.89
N ALA A 131 -6.37 -13.91 -15.43
CA ALA A 131 -7.21 -12.76 -15.69
C ALA A 131 -7.38 -12.50 -17.20
N ASP A 132 -6.29 -12.51 -17.95
CA ASP A 132 -6.29 -12.33 -19.40
C ASP A 132 -7.06 -13.44 -20.11
N LYS A 133 -6.88 -14.71 -19.70
CA LYS A 133 -7.59 -15.87 -20.27
C LYS A 133 -9.11 -15.80 -20.07
N PHE A 134 -9.57 -15.30 -18.92
CA PHE A 134 -10.99 -15.25 -18.58
C PHE A 134 -11.60 -13.86 -18.76
N ASN A 135 -10.85 -12.92 -19.35
CA ASN A 135 -11.25 -11.54 -19.58
C ASN A 135 -11.74 -10.83 -18.30
N LEU A 136 -10.98 -11.00 -17.21
CA LEU A 136 -11.24 -10.40 -15.91
C LEU A 136 -10.33 -9.18 -15.69
N PRO A 137 -10.85 -8.00 -15.29
CA PRO A 137 -10.01 -6.90 -14.84
C PRO A 137 -9.13 -7.29 -13.65
N VAL A 138 -7.98 -6.65 -13.52
CA VAL A 138 -7.03 -6.87 -12.42
C VAL A 138 -6.97 -5.62 -11.54
N ILE A 139 -7.05 -5.81 -10.23
CA ILE A 139 -6.84 -4.77 -9.23
C ILE A 139 -5.61 -5.15 -8.38
N CYS A 140 -4.63 -4.24 -8.30
CA CYS A 140 -3.43 -4.43 -7.50
C CYS A 140 -3.39 -3.43 -6.34
N PHE A 141 -3.18 -3.92 -5.11
CA PHE A 141 -2.90 -3.11 -3.92
C PHE A 141 -1.41 -3.16 -3.62
N VAL A 142 -0.73 -2.02 -3.76
CA VAL A 142 0.73 -1.92 -3.61
C VAL A 142 1.06 -1.38 -2.23
N ASP A 143 1.71 -2.20 -1.41
CA ASP A 143 2.27 -1.80 -0.12
C ASP A 143 3.50 -2.65 0.23
N THR A 144 4.66 -2.18 -0.19
CA THR A 144 5.94 -2.87 0.03
C THR A 144 7.08 -1.88 0.19
N ASP A 145 8.05 -2.23 1.03
CA ASP A 145 9.32 -1.48 1.13
C ASP A 145 10.29 -1.85 -0.01
N GLY A 146 10.01 -2.94 -0.75
CA GLY A 146 10.82 -3.44 -1.85
C GLY A 146 10.68 -4.95 -2.03
N ALA A 147 11.54 -5.53 -2.86
CA ALA A 147 11.63 -6.99 -3.01
C ALA A 147 12.46 -7.59 -1.86
N TYR A 148 12.20 -8.83 -1.48
CA TYR A 148 12.94 -9.51 -0.42
C TYR A 148 14.43 -9.70 -0.82
N PRO A 149 15.39 -9.18 -0.04
CA PRO A 149 16.80 -9.11 -0.43
C PRO A 149 17.62 -10.35 -0.02
N GLY A 150 16.97 -11.47 0.34
CA GLY A 150 17.63 -12.67 0.81
C GLY A 150 18.39 -13.42 -0.30
N ILE A 151 19.51 -14.06 0.06
CA ILE A 151 20.34 -14.86 -0.85
C ILE A 151 19.52 -15.96 -1.54
N GLU A 152 18.59 -16.57 -0.84
CA GLU A 152 17.71 -17.59 -1.40
C GLU A 152 16.75 -17.02 -2.47
N SER A 153 16.39 -15.74 -2.38
CA SER A 153 15.58 -15.09 -3.41
C SER A 153 16.40 -14.76 -4.65
N GLU A 154 17.63 -14.30 -4.46
CA GLU A 154 18.56 -14.10 -5.57
C GLU A 154 18.83 -15.39 -6.31
N ALA A 155 19.14 -16.49 -5.59
CA ALA A 155 19.37 -17.82 -6.16
C ALA A 155 18.16 -18.36 -6.95
N ARG A 156 16.94 -17.94 -6.61
CA ARG A 156 15.70 -18.30 -7.32
C ARG A 156 15.23 -17.26 -8.34
N GLY A 157 16.09 -16.31 -8.70
CA GLY A 157 15.85 -15.37 -9.78
C GLY A 157 14.94 -14.20 -9.40
N GLN A 158 15.23 -13.49 -8.29
CA GLN A 158 14.43 -12.35 -7.84
C GLN A 158 14.30 -11.25 -8.92
N ALA A 159 15.42 -10.85 -9.51
CA ALA A 159 15.44 -9.82 -10.55
C ALA A 159 14.65 -10.24 -11.82
N GLU A 160 14.82 -11.48 -12.25
CA GLU A 160 14.08 -12.06 -13.36
C GLU A 160 12.58 -12.09 -13.09
N ALA A 161 12.16 -12.56 -11.90
CA ALA A 161 10.76 -12.65 -11.52
C ALA A 161 10.08 -11.25 -11.50
N ILE A 162 10.79 -10.22 -11.05
CA ILE A 162 10.32 -8.82 -11.09
C ILE A 162 10.18 -8.35 -12.54
N ALA A 163 11.22 -8.52 -13.36
CA ALA A 163 11.22 -8.09 -14.76
C ALA A 163 10.12 -8.77 -15.58
N SER A 164 9.96 -10.08 -15.42
CA SER A 164 8.88 -10.85 -16.05
C SER A 164 7.49 -10.44 -15.56
N SER A 165 7.36 -10.02 -14.30
CA SER A 165 6.08 -9.51 -13.77
C SER A 165 5.73 -8.17 -14.42
N ILE A 166 6.68 -7.24 -14.55
CA ILE A 166 6.51 -5.98 -15.29
C ILE A 166 6.10 -6.26 -16.74
N GLN A 167 6.81 -7.16 -17.40
CA GLN A 167 6.49 -7.55 -18.78
C GLN A 167 5.06 -8.12 -18.87
N LYS A 168 4.65 -8.94 -17.91
CA LYS A 168 3.28 -9.48 -17.84
C LYS A 168 2.23 -8.39 -17.69
N CYS A 169 2.45 -7.40 -16.83
CA CYS A 169 1.56 -6.24 -16.68
C CYS A 169 1.34 -5.52 -18.03
N LEU A 170 2.38 -5.40 -18.86
CA LEU A 170 2.31 -4.73 -20.15
C LEU A 170 1.71 -5.59 -21.26
N GLN A 171 1.69 -6.91 -21.11
CA GLN A 171 1.21 -7.85 -22.13
C GLN A 171 -0.26 -8.21 -22.00
N ILE A 172 -0.85 -8.19 -20.79
CA ILE A 172 -2.26 -8.54 -20.60
C ILE A 172 -3.16 -7.54 -21.32
N LYS A 173 -4.25 -8.05 -21.86
CA LYS A 173 -5.22 -7.26 -22.65
C LYS A 173 -6.41 -6.76 -21.84
N VAL A 174 -6.52 -7.24 -20.59
CA VAL A 174 -7.57 -6.81 -19.66
C VAL A 174 -7.15 -5.57 -18.91
N PRO A 175 -8.09 -4.73 -18.43
CA PRO A 175 -7.77 -3.59 -17.61
C PRO A 175 -6.99 -3.98 -16.35
N LEU A 176 -5.87 -3.31 -16.12
CA LEU A 176 -5.06 -3.42 -14.92
C LEU A 176 -5.04 -2.07 -14.18
N ILE A 177 -5.50 -2.05 -12.94
CA ILE A 177 -5.52 -0.87 -12.08
C ILE A 177 -4.69 -1.17 -10.85
N SER A 178 -3.69 -0.33 -10.57
CA SER A 178 -2.86 -0.45 -9.38
C SER A 178 -3.08 0.73 -8.45
N VAL A 179 -3.20 0.47 -7.16
CA VAL A 179 -3.39 1.48 -6.12
C VAL A 179 -2.26 1.37 -5.10
N VAL A 180 -1.44 2.41 -4.98
CA VAL A 180 -0.44 2.50 -3.91
C VAL A 180 -1.16 2.91 -2.63
N ILE A 181 -1.33 1.95 -1.72
CA ILE A 181 -2.10 2.13 -0.48
C ILE A 181 -1.24 2.52 0.73
N GLY A 182 0.06 2.31 0.66
CA GLY A 182 1.03 2.63 1.71
C GLY A 182 2.38 2.99 1.13
N MET A 183 3.30 2.04 1.15
CA MET A 183 4.65 2.18 0.60
C MET A 183 4.73 1.58 -0.80
N GLY A 184 5.17 2.34 -1.78
CA GLY A 184 5.49 1.85 -3.11
C GLY A 184 7.00 1.78 -3.29
N GLY A 185 7.65 0.72 -2.78
CA GLY A 185 9.11 0.60 -2.74
C GLY A 185 9.69 -0.14 -3.96
N SER A 186 10.54 0.58 -4.72
CA SER A 186 11.48 0.01 -5.68
C SER A 186 10.88 -1.01 -6.68
N GLY A 187 11.68 -1.99 -7.09
CA GLY A 187 11.28 -3.09 -7.99
C GLY A 187 10.10 -3.92 -7.49
N GLY A 188 9.96 -4.04 -6.14
CA GLY A 188 8.85 -4.75 -5.53
C GLY A 188 7.49 -4.13 -5.82
N ALA A 189 7.43 -2.81 -5.85
CA ALA A 189 6.22 -2.08 -6.18
C ALA A 189 5.91 -2.13 -7.69
N ILE A 190 6.89 -1.80 -8.54
CA ILE A 190 6.68 -1.70 -10.00
C ILE A 190 6.32 -3.05 -10.62
N ALA A 191 6.72 -4.16 -10.00
CA ALA A 191 6.40 -5.51 -10.47
C ALA A 191 4.90 -5.77 -10.64
N ILE A 192 4.03 -5.05 -9.90
CA ILE A 192 2.58 -5.12 -10.03
C ILE A 192 1.92 -3.74 -10.24
N ALA A 193 2.75 -2.69 -10.37
CA ALA A 193 2.26 -1.32 -10.55
C ALA A 193 2.38 -0.80 -11.99
N ALA A 194 2.97 -1.56 -12.92
CA ALA A 194 3.04 -1.19 -14.34
C ALA A 194 1.67 -1.35 -15.03
N ALA A 195 0.71 -0.53 -14.64
CA ALA A 195 -0.71 -0.67 -14.91
C ALA A 195 -1.24 0.37 -15.91
N ASN A 196 -2.42 0.12 -16.53
CA ASN A 196 -3.12 1.09 -17.36
C ASN A 196 -3.50 2.34 -16.56
N ARG A 197 -3.83 2.16 -15.28
CA ARG A 197 -4.08 3.24 -14.33
C ARG A 197 -3.32 2.96 -13.03
N VAL A 198 -2.52 3.92 -12.61
CA VAL A 198 -1.85 3.89 -11.31
C VAL A 198 -2.47 4.97 -10.44
N LEU A 199 -3.08 4.56 -9.36
CA LEU A 199 -3.66 5.44 -8.35
C LEU A 199 -2.77 5.42 -7.11
N MET A 200 -2.85 6.47 -6.33
CA MET A 200 -2.06 6.59 -5.11
C MET A 200 -2.88 7.30 -4.04
N LEU A 201 -2.94 6.74 -2.84
CA LEU A 201 -3.59 7.43 -1.73
C LEU A 201 -2.79 8.66 -1.34
N GLU A 202 -3.47 9.71 -0.91
CA GLU A 202 -2.89 11.03 -0.62
C GLU A 202 -1.65 10.98 0.31
N ASN A 203 -1.69 10.11 1.32
CA ASN A 203 -0.63 9.95 2.31
C ASN A 203 0.12 8.61 2.14
N SER A 204 0.20 8.09 0.92
CA SER A 204 1.12 7.04 0.54
C SER A 204 2.37 7.63 -0.11
N ILE A 205 3.39 6.82 -0.29
CA ILE A 205 4.64 7.24 -0.96
C ILE A 205 5.05 6.22 -2.02
N TYR A 206 5.77 6.71 -3.04
CA TYR A 206 6.36 5.86 -4.07
C TYR A 206 7.79 6.31 -4.35
N SER A 207 8.75 5.41 -4.23
CA SER A 207 10.17 5.74 -4.41
C SER A 207 11.00 4.51 -4.79
N VAL A 208 12.09 4.75 -5.52
CA VAL A 208 13.07 3.70 -5.85
C VAL A 208 13.88 3.23 -4.64
N ILE A 209 13.99 4.06 -3.61
CA ILE A 209 14.78 3.79 -2.40
C ILE A 209 14.12 4.45 -1.18
N SER A 210 14.33 3.90 0.02
CA SER A 210 13.88 4.56 1.25
C SER A 210 14.66 5.86 1.49
N PRO A 211 14.06 6.87 2.16
CA PRO A 211 14.77 8.09 2.52
C PRO A 211 16.04 7.84 3.33
N GLU A 212 16.01 6.87 4.24
CA GLU A 212 17.15 6.46 5.05
C GLU A 212 18.27 5.84 4.18
N GLY A 213 17.90 4.97 3.23
CA GLY A 213 18.83 4.38 2.27
C GLY A 213 19.46 5.44 1.38
N CYS A 214 18.67 6.37 0.85
CA CYS A 214 19.15 7.50 0.07
C CYS A 214 20.11 8.37 0.89
N ALA A 215 19.75 8.70 2.12
CA ALA A 215 20.62 9.50 3.01
C ALA A 215 21.94 8.79 3.32
N SER A 216 21.91 7.49 3.55
CA SER A 216 23.11 6.70 3.80
C SER A 216 24.06 6.67 2.61
N ILE A 217 23.54 6.61 1.38
CA ILE A 217 24.34 6.61 0.15
C ILE A 217 24.93 8.01 -0.10
N LEU A 218 24.10 9.06 -0.04
CA LEU A 218 24.51 10.41 -0.44
C LEU A 218 25.34 11.14 0.65
N TRP A 219 24.94 10.97 1.90
CA TRP A 219 25.55 11.72 3.02
C TRP A 219 26.26 10.83 4.05
N ARG A 220 26.28 9.51 3.82
CA ARG A 220 26.85 8.51 4.73
C ARG A 220 26.27 8.59 6.16
N SER A 221 25.04 9.11 6.29
CA SER A 221 24.31 9.21 7.55
C SER A 221 22.82 9.08 7.34
N GLY A 222 22.16 8.20 8.10
CA GLY A 222 20.71 8.06 8.12
C GLY A 222 19.98 9.25 8.73
N ASP A 223 20.68 10.13 9.48
CA ASP A 223 20.08 11.30 10.13
C ASP A 223 19.53 12.32 9.13
N LYS A 224 20.01 12.25 7.87
CA LYS A 224 19.56 13.07 6.75
C LYS A 224 18.32 12.51 6.01
N ALA A 225 17.63 11.53 6.59
CA ALA A 225 16.45 10.94 5.97
C ALA A 225 15.34 11.96 5.66
N ARG A 226 15.19 13.02 6.48
CA ARG A 226 14.22 14.09 6.23
C ARG A 226 14.56 14.88 4.96
N ASP A 227 15.82 15.28 4.83
CA ASP A 227 16.31 16.00 3.66
C ASP A 227 16.20 15.12 2.40
N ALA A 228 16.48 13.81 2.53
CA ALA A 228 16.31 12.84 1.47
C ALA A 228 14.84 12.70 1.04
N ALA A 229 13.90 12.65 1.99
CA ALA A 229 12.47 12.55 1.67
C ALA A 229 11.97 13.75 0.85
N GLU A 230 12.46 14.96 1.13
CA GLU A 230 12.14 16.16 0.35
C GLU A 230 12.77 16.13 -1.05
N ALA A 231 14.04 15.69 -1.14
CA ALA A 231 14.76 15.62 -2.40
C ALA A 231 14.20 14.55 -3.36
N LEU A 232 13.74 13.41 -2.83
CA LEU A 232 13.23 12.28 -3.61
C LEU A 232 11.88 12.54 -4.29
N LYS A 233 11.14 13.57 -3.90
CA LYS A 233 9.82 13.90 -4.50
C LYS A 233 8.87 12.69 -4.55
N LEU A 234 8.71 12.01 -3.41
CA LEU A 234 8.07 10.70 -3.28
C LEU A 234 6.57 10.75 -2.92
N THR A 235 6.01 11.97 -2.74
CA THR A 235 4.60 12.12 -2.35
C THR A 235 3.66 12.01 -3.54
N ALA A 236 2.38 11.72 -3.29
CA ALA A 236 1.37 11.67 -4.35
C ALA A 236 1.28 12.98 -5.14
N GLN A 237 1.46 14.12 -4.46
CA GLN A 237 1.44 15.46 -5.08
C GLN A 237 2.65 15.66 -5.99
N ASP A 238 3.85 15.30 -5.53
CA ASP A 238 5.07 15.39 -6.34
C ASP A 238 4.97 14.54 -7.60
N LEU A 239 4.51 13.30 -7.46
CA LEU A 239 4.41 12.34 -8.55
C LEU A 239 3.32 12.71 -9.56
N LYS A 240 2.23 13.31 -9.09
CA LYS A 240 1.21 13.89 -9.97
C LYS A 240 1.77 15.07 -10.77
N ALA A 241 2.58 15.93 -10.14
CA ALA A 241 3.18 17.10 -10.78
C ALA A 241 4.21 16.70 -11.86
N CYS A 242 4.92 15.57 -11.71
CA CYS A 242 5.89 15.08 -12.69
C CYS A 242 5.30 14.10 -13.73
N LEU A 243 3.96 14.02 -13.84
CA LEU A 243 3.24 13.21 -14.85
C LEU A 243 3.46 11.70 -14.73
N LEU A 244 3.93 11.20 -13.61
CA LEU A 244 4.02 9.76 -13.35
C LEU A 244 2.62 9.13 -13.23
N TYR A 245 1.61 9.94 -12.92
CA TYR A 245 0.20 9.56 -12.86
C TYR A 245 -0.60 10.42 -13.84
N THR A 246 -1.27 9.80 -14.78
CA THR A 246 -2.24 10.49 -15.63
C THR A 246 -3.46 10.83 -14.79
N SER A 247 -3.59 12.11 -14.44
CA SER A 247 -4.87 12.63 -13.96
C SER A 247 -5.72 12.97 -15.16
N ASP A 248 -6.43 12.03 -15.72
CA ASP A 248 -7.64 12.39 -16.42
C ASP A 248 -8.71 12.55 -15.36
N ALA A 249 -9.15 13.76 -15.19
CA ALA A 249 -10.21 14.17 -14.29
C ALA A 249 -11.50 13.41 -14.59
#